data_38acc49b9cd78bd4eadf99d8f7846b0d
#
_entry.id   38acc49b9cd78bd4eadf99d8f7846b0d
#
_cell.length_a   1.000
_cell.length_b   1.000
_cell.length_c   1.000
_cell.angle_alpha   90.00
_cell.angle_beta   90.00
_cell.angle_gamma   90.00
#
_symmetry.space_group_name_H-M   'P 1'
#
loop_
_entity.id
_entity.type
_entity.pdbx_description
1 polymer ?
#
loop_
_entity_poly.entity_id
_entity_poly.type
_entity_poly.pdbx_seq_one_letter_code
_entity_poly.pdbx_strand_id
1 'polypeptide(L)'
;FGFNGGSQLALGSVADASAMARIFCNTNLAAAGGVIVAMILSQLLYKKVDLTFVLNGALGGLVSITAEPLTPTFLSAMLIGGTGGALVMLAVPLLDKLKIDDVVGAIPVHLVCGIWGTLAVPLTNSNAKFSTQLIGIISIGAFVLITSFILWFTVKAVLGIRLSEEEEKDGSDKTEIGLRSYPEFIS
;
A
#
# COMPACT_ATOMS: atom_id res chain seq x y z
N PHE A 1 -0.73 6.11 -10.91
CA PHE A 1 -0.42 6.21 -12.35
C PHE A 1 0.84 7.05 -12.60
N GLY A 2 0.94 8.27 -12.06
CA GLY A 2 2.11 9.13 -12.26
C GLY A 2 3.41 8.51 -11.76
N PHE A 3 3.40 7.84 -10.62
CA PHE A 3 4.55 7.15 -10.07
C PHE A 3 5.03 6.01 -11.00
N ASN A 4 4.11 5.12 -11.39
CA ASN A 4 4.44 3.99 -12.26
C ASN A 4 4.80 4.44 -13.69
N GLY A 5 4.07 5.41 -14.25
CA GLY A 5 4.40 6.00 -15.55
C GLY A 5 5.75 6.72 -15.54
N GLY A 6 6.07 7.41 -14.45
CA GLY A 6 7.38 8.04 -14.23
C GLY A 6 8.56 7.07 -14.29
N SER A 7 8.33 5.78 -14.03
CA SER A 7 9.37 4.74 -14.13
C SER A 7 9.91 4.55 -15.55
N GLN A 8 9.21 5.04 -16.59
CA GLN A 8 9.72 5.06 -17.97
C GLN A 8 10.89 6.04 -18.15
N LEU A 9 11.00 7.07 -17.29
CA LEU A 9 12.06 8.06 -17.27
C LEU A 9 12.17 8.93 -18.53
N ALA A 10 11.38 8.68 -19.57
CA ALA A 10 11.38 9.42 -20.83
C ALA A 10 10.00 9.39 -21.48
N LEU A 11 9.70 10.43 -22.28
CA LEU A 11 8.49 10.51 -23.11
C LEU A 11 8.79 11.21 -24.46
N GLY A 12 10.04 11.06 -24.94
CA GLY A 12 10.52 11.75 -26.15
C GLY A 12 10.32 10.98 -27.46
N SER A 13 9.82 9.75 -27.39
CA SER A 13 9.64 8.88 -28.57
C SER A 13 8.30 8.13 -28.56
N VAL A 14 7.93 7.59 -29.71
CA VAL A 14 6.75 6.70 -29.83
C VAL A 14 6.93 5.45 -28.98
N ALA A 15 8.14 4.93 -28.86
CA ALA A 15 8.44 3.79 -28.01
C ALA A 15 8.19 4.11 -26.54
N ASP A 16 8.63 5.26 -26.05
CA ASP A 16 8.39 5.72 -24.67
C ASP A 16 6.90 5.89 -24.39
N ALA A 17 6.17 6.52 -25.33
CA ALA A 17 4.73 6.70 -25.19
C ALA A 17 3.97 5.35 -25.14
N SER A 18 4.39 4.38 -25.97
CA SER A 18 3.83 3.03 -25.97
C SER A 18 4.14 2.28 -24.67
N ALA A 19 5.35 2.41 -24.14
CA ALA A 19 5.74 1.83 -22.86
C ALA A 19 4.92 2.44 -21.71
N MET A 20 4.76 3.75 -21.67
CA MET A 20 3.94 4.44 -20.68
C MET A 20 2.47 4.01 -20.73
N ALA A 21 1.89 3.90 -21.94
CA ALA A 21 0.53 3.40 -22.11
C ALA A 21 0.36 1.98 -21.56
N ARG A 22 1.34 1.09 -21.82
CA ARG A 22 1.36 -0.26 -21.26
C ARG A 22 1.46 -0.26 -19.74
N ILE A 23 2.32 0.58 -19.17
CA ILE A 23 2.44 0.76 -17.72
C ILE A 23 1.10 1.18 -17.11
N PHE A 24 0.39 2.12 -17.72
CA PHE A 24 -0.92 2.55 -17.25
C PHE A 24 -1.97 1.45 -17.32
N CYS A 25 -1.99 0.67 -18.41
CA CYS A 25 -2.86 -0.49 -18.51
C CYS A 25 -2.57 -1.52 -17.41
N ASN A 26 -1.31 -1.91 -17.23
CA ASN A 26 -0.91 -2.86 -16.19
C ASN A 26 -1.23 -2.36 -14.77
N THR A 27 -0.98 -1.08 -14.51
CA THR A 27 -1.31 -0.43 -13.24
C THR A 27 -2.80 -0.49 -12.95
N ASN A 28 -3.64 -0.16 -13.94
CA ASN A 28 -5.09 -0.22 -13.79
C ASN A 28 -5.60 -1.66 -13.59
N LEU A 29 -5.07 -2.62 -14.34
CA LEU A 29 -5.45 -4.03 -14.24
C LEU A 29 -5.02 -4.64 -12.89
N ALA A 30 -3.86 -4.26 -12.37
CA ALA A 30 -3.43 -4.68 -11.04
C ALA A 30 -4.35 -4.12 -9.94
N ALA A 31 -4.74 -2.85 -10.02
CA ALA A 31 -5.72 -2.27 -9.12
C ALA A 31 -7.07 -3.01 -9.20
N ALA A 32 -7.56 -3.26 -10.40
CA ALA A 32 -8.81 -4.00 -10.61
C ALA A 32 -8.74 -5.43 -10.07
N GLY A 33 -7.61 -6.12 -10.28
CA GLY A 33 -7.36 -7.45 -9.70
C GLY A 33 -7.43 -7.42 -8.18
N GLY A 34 -6.79 -6.43 -7.55
CA GLY A 34 -6.83 -6.22 -6.10
C GLY A 34 -8.24 -5.98 -5.57
N VAL A 35 -9.02 -5.12 -6.23
CA VAL A 35 -10.44 -4.87 -5.91
C VAL A 35 -11.27 -6.16 -5.97
N ILE A 36 -11.19 -6.87 -7.09
CA ILE A 36 -12.01 -8.07 -7.33
C ILE A 36 -11.71 -9.14 -6.26
N VAL A 37 -10.43 -9.40 -6.00
CA VAL A 37 -10.03 -10.42 -5.01
C VAL A 37 -10.42 -10.00 -3.60
N ALA A 38 -10.20 -8.73 -3.22
CA ALA A 38 -10.62 -8.22 -1.91
C ALA A 38 -12.15 -8.28 -1.73
N MET A 39 -12.93 -7.92 -2.76
CA MET A 39 -14.39 -8.05 -2.76
C MET A 39 -14.85 -9.50 -2.54
N ILE A 40 -14.29 -10.44 -3.31
CA ILE A 40 -14.64 -11.85 -3.20
C ILE A 40 -14.29 -12.38 -1.80
N LEU A 41 -13.08 -12.12 -1.33
CA LEU A 41 -12.64 -12.57 -0.01
C LEU A 41 -13.44 -11.93 1.12
N SER A 42 -13.75 -10.63 1.03
CA SER A 42 -14.60 -9.95 2.01
C SER A 42 -15.98 -10.61 2.09
N GLN A 43 -16.61 -10.88 0.94
CA GLN A 43 -17.90 -11.56 0.91
C GLN A 43 -17.83 -13.00 1.45
N LEU A 44 -16.76 -13.74 1.16
CA LEU A 44 -16.61 -15.13 1.62
C LEU A 44 -16.33 -15.21 3.13
N LEU A 45 -15.46 -14.34 3.64
CA LEU A 45 -15.01 -14.39 5.03
C LEU A 45 -15.99 -13.70 5.99
N TYR A 46 -16.52 -12.54 5.60
CA TYR A 46 -17.35 -11.70 6.47
C TYR A 46 -18.82 -11.67 6.09
N LYS A 47 -19.22 -12.35 4.99
CA LYS A 47 -20.58 -12.36 4.44
C LYS A 47 -21.10 -10.98 4.03
N LYS A 48 -20.21 -10.01 3.94
CA LYS A 48 -20.46 -8.62 3.51
C LYS A 48 -19.26 -8.11 2.73
N VAL A 49 -19.52 -7.27 1.75
CA VAL A 49 -18.47 -6.52 1.07
C VAL A 49 -18.14 -5.30 1.92
N ASP A 50 -16.96 -5.28 2.50
CA ASP A 50 -16.46 -4.14 3.26
C ASP A 50 -15.73 -3.18 2.32
N LEU A 51 -16.19 -1.92 2.30
CA LEU A 51 -15.63 -0.89 1.42
C LEU A 51 -14.16 -0.60 1.72
N THR A 52 -13.77 -0.62 2.99
CA THR A 52 -12.38 -0.35 3.41
C THR A 52 -11.44 -1.40 2.87
N PHE A 53 -11.81 -2.67 2.95
CA PHE A 53 -11.04 -3.76 2.36
C PHE A 53 -10.95 -3.67 0.84
N VAL A 54 -12.02 -3.27 0.18
CA VAL A 54 -12.05 -3.13 -1.29
C VAL A 54 -11.14 -1.98 -1.74
N LEU A 55 -11.19 -0.83 -1.06
CA LEU A 55 -10.31 0.30 -1.34
C LEU A 55 -8.83 -0.05 -1.08
N ASN A 56 -8.55 -0.68 0.05
CA ASN A 56 -7.20 -1.14 0.36
C ASN A 56 -6.73 -2.26 -0.58
N GLY A 57 -7.65 -3.08 -1.08
CA GLY A 57 -7.37 -4.06 -2.13
C GLY A 57 -6.92 -3.40 -3.44
N ALA A 58 -7.58 -2.31 -3.84
CA ALA A 58 -7.14 -1.50 -4.99
C ALA A 58 -5.73 -0.96 -4.78
N LEU A 59 -5.47 -0.34 -3.62
CA LEU A 59 -4.16 0.21 -3.27
C LEU A 59 -3.09 -0.89 -3.20
N GLY A 60 -3.40 -2.03 -2.58
CA GLY A 60 -2.50 -3.20 -2.52
C GLY A 60 -2.16 -3.72 -3.92
N GLY A 61 -3.12 -3.72 -4.84
CA GLY A 61 -2.90 -4.05 -6.25
C GLY A 61 -1.95 -3.05 -6.93
N LEU A 62 -2.16 -1.75 -6.73
CA LEU A 62 -1.29 -0.70 -7.25
C LEU A 62 0.14 -0.84 -6.74
N VAL A 63 0.32 -1.05 -5.44
CA VAL A 63 1.65 -1.22 -4.83
C VAL A 63 2.33 -2.49 -5.35
N SER A 64 1.59 -3.58 -5.49
CA SER A 64 2.13 -4.87 -5.94
C SER A 64 2.72 -4.83 -7.35
N ILE A 65 2.23 -3.96 -8.23
CA ILE A 65 2.74 -3.85 -9.61
C ILE A 65 3.85 -2.78 -9.75
N THR A 66 4.05 -1.96 -8.72
CA THR A 66 4.91 -0.77 -8.81
C THR A 66 6.39 -1.10 -9.06
N ALA A 67 6.88 -2.24 -8.58
CA ALA A 67 8.29 -2.63 -8.74
C ALA A 67 8.66 -2.95 -10.20
N GLU A 68 7.72 -3.43 -11.02
CA GLU A 68 7.94 -3.71 -12.44
C GLU A 68 6.60 -3.59 -13.20
N PRO A 69 6.18 -2.37 -13.57
CA PRO A 69 4.88 -2.18 -14.20
C PRO A 69 4.89 -2.41 -15.73
N LEU A 70 6.06 -2.51 -16.38
CA LEU A 70 6.18 -2.59 -17.83
C LEU A 70 6.19 -4.02 -18.37
N THR A 71 6.98 -4.92 -17.77
CA THR A 71 7.22 -6.28 -18.32
C THR A 71 6.06 -7.26 -18.16
N PRO A 72 5.21 -7.21 -17.11
CA PRO A 72 4.09 -8.14 -16.98
C PRO A 72 3.15 -8.10 -18.17
N THR A 73 2.59 -9.26 -18.52
CA THR A 73 1.41 -9.32 -19.39
C THR A 73 0.21 -8.75 -18.63
N PHE A 74 -0.85 -8.36 -19.33
CA PHE A 74 -2.07 -7.84 -18.71
C PHE A 74 -2.68 -8.81 -17.68
N LEU A 75 -2.69 -10.12 -18.01
CA LEU A 75 -3.14 -11.15 -17.08
C LEU A 75 -2.21 -11.26 -15.85
N SER A 76 -0.89 -11.27 -16.08
CA SER A 76 0.07 -11.31 -14.96
C SER A 76 -0.05 -10.11 -14.05
N ALA A 77 -0.24 -8.91 -14.61
CA ALA A 77 -0.47 -7.70 -13.82
C ALA A 77 -1.72 -7.81 -12.94
N MET A 78 -2.83 -8.32 -13.51
CA MET A 78 -4.07 -8.55 -12.76
C MET A 78 -3.89 -9.60 -11.64
N LEU A 79 -3.14 -10.68 -11.90
CA LEU A 79 -2.86 -11.71 -10.89
C LEU A 79 -1.93 -11.21 -9.78
N ILE A 80 -0.89 -10.45 -10.13
CA ILE A 80 0.01 -9.82 -9.15
C ILE A 80 -0.78 -8.88 -8.24
N GLY A 81 -1.62 -8.04 -8.82
CA GLY A 81 -2.48 -7.13 -8.05
C GLY A 81 -3.54 -7.85 -7.23
N GLY A 82 -4.14 -8.92 -7.78
CA GLY A 82 -5.10 -9.77 -7.07
C GLY A 82 -4.49 -10.43 -5.83
N THR A 83 -3.25 -10.91 -5.95
CA THR A 83 -2.50 -11.43 -4.79
C THR A 83 -2.29 -10.33 -3.74
N GLY A 84 -1.97 -9.09 -4.16
CA GLY A 84 -1.89 -7.94 -3.25
C GLY A 84 -3.20 -7.71 -2.49
N GLY A 85 -4.35 -7.76 -3.19
CA GLY A 85 -5.66 -7.67 -2.55
C GLY A 85 -5.90 -8.77 -1.51
N ALA A 86 -5.50 -10.01 -1.82
CA ALA A 86 -5.58 -11.12 -0.86
C ALA A 86 -4.68 -10.90 0.36
N LEU A 87 -3.46 -10.42 0.15
CA LEU A 87 -2.52 -10.13 1.23
C LEU A 87 -3.03 -9.05 2.18
N VAL A 88 -3.66 -8.01 1.67
CA VAL A 88 -4.33 -6.99 2.50
C VAL A 88 -5.40 -7.61 3.38
N MET A 89 -6.27 -8.46 2.80
CA MET A 89 -7.34 -9.15 3.52
C MET A 89 -6.83 -10.04 4.67
N LEU A 90 -5.62 -10.56 4.55
CA LEU A 90 -5.00 -11.42 5.57
C LEU A 90 -4.21 -10.60 6.60
N ALA A 91 -3.53 -9.54 6.15
CA ALA A 91 -2.62 -8.77 6.99
C ALA A 91 -3.36 -7.83 7.95
N VAL A 92 -4.47 -7.19 7.54
CA VAL A 92 -5.25 -6.30 8.42
C VAL A 92 -5.69 -7.02 9.70
N PRO A 93 -6.43 -8.16 9.65
CA PRO A 93 -6.84 -8.85 10.86
C PRO A 93 -5.66 -9.41 11.68
N LEU A 94 -4.53 -9.69 11.04
CA LEU A 94 -3.33 -10.13 11.74
C LEU A 94 -2.73 -9.01 12.58
N LEU A 95 -2.66 -7.78 12.05
CA LEU A 95 -2.19 -6.60 12.80
C LEU A 95 -3.10 -6.31 14.00
N ASP A 96 -4.41 -6.39 13.80
CA ASP A 96 -5.39 -6.24 14.88
C ASP A 96 -5.16 -7.26 16.02
N LYS A 97 -4.94 -8.52 15.67
CA LYS A 97 -4.61 -9.58 16.64
C LYS A 97 -3.30 -9.32 17.37
N LEU A 98 -2.32 -8.73 16.69
CA LEU A 98 -1.03 -8.34 17.27
C LEU A 98 -1.11 -7.02 18.06
N LYS A 99 -2.27 -6.35 18.08
CA LYS A 99 -2.49 -5.05 18.70
C LYS A 99 -1.56 -3.96 18.14
N ILE A 100 -1.28 -4.04 16.85
CA ILE A 100 -0.55 -3.02 16.10
C ILE A 100 -1.58 -2.07 15.51
N ASP A 101 -1.53 -0.83 15.95
CA ASP A 101 -2.44 0.22 15.49
C ASP A 101 -2.07 0.65 14.07
N ASP A 102 -2.99 0.45 13.15
CA ASP A 102 -2.88 0.86 11.75
C ASP A 102 -4.26 1.27 11.22
N VAL A 103 -4.62 2.52 11.48
CA VAL A 103 -5.97 3.08 11.28
C VAL A 103 -6.49 2.90 9.85
N VAL A 104 -5.61 2.97 8.86
CA VAL A 104 -5.98 2.96 7.43
C VAL A 104 -5.47 1.75 6.65
N GLY A 105 -4.75 0.85 7.29
CA GLY A 105 -4.15 -0.31 6.62
C GLY A 105 -2.87 0.03 5.85
N ALA A 106 -2.09 1.00 6.31
CA ALA A 106 -0.85 1.42 5.66
C ALA A 106 0.20 0.31 5.61
N ILE A 107 0.36 -0.46 6.68
CA ILE A 107 1.32 -1.57 6.76
C ILE A 107 0.94 -2.68 5.76
N PRO A 108 -0.30 -3.21 5.73
CA PRO A 108 -0.73 -4.18 4.73
C PRO A 108 -0.53 -3.71 3.30
N VAL A 109 -0.93 -2.49 3.01
CA VAL A 109 -0.89 -1.94 1.65
C VAL A 109 0.54 -1.65 1.19
N HIS A 110 1.34 -0.94 2.00
CA HIS A 110 2.64 -0.47 1.53
C HIS A 110 3.77 -1.45 1.85
N LEU A 111 3.85 -1.98 3.08
CA LEU A 111 4.92 -2.89 3.45
C LEU A 111 4.68 -4.29 2.88
N VAL A 112 3.54 -4.91 3.18
CA VAL A 112 3.28 -6.31 2.79
C VAL A 112 3.15 -6.43 1.27
N CYS A 113 2.35 -5.58 0.63
CA CYS A 113 2.22 -5.61 -0.83
C CYS A 113 3.48 -5.10 -1.55
N GLY A 114 4.28 -4.21 -0.94
CA GLY A 114 5.57 -3.77 -1.49
C GLY A 114 6.62 -4.89 -1.49
N ILE A 115 6.69 -5.67 -0.41
CA ILE A 115 7.52 -6.88 -0.36
C ILE A 115 7.07 -7.87 -1.42
N TRP A 116 5.76 -8.15 -1.50
CA TRP A 116 5.21 -9.04 -2.52
C TRP A 116 5.53 -8.56 -3.92
N GLY A 117 5.24 -7.29 -4.25
CA GLY A 117 5.47 -6.72 -5.57
C GLY A 117 6.94 -6.82 -6.00
N THR A 118 7.86 -6.54 -5.08
CA THR A 118 9.29 -6.69 -5.32
C THR A 118 9.68 -8.15 -5.58
N LEU A 119 9.14 -9.09 -4.82
CA LEU A 119 9.38 -10.54 -5.03
C LEU A 119 8.69 -11.08 -6.28
N ALA A 120 7.64 -10.41 -6.78
CA ALA A 120 6.95 -10.81 -8.01
C ALA A 120 7.73 -10.44 -9.28
N VAL A 121 8.68 -9.50 -9.23
CA VAL A 121 9.47 -9.05 -10.40
C VAL A 121 10.10 -10.23 -11.15
N PRO A 122 10.82 -11.18 -10.53
CA PRO A 122 11.42 -12.30 -11.24
C PRO A 122 10.43 -13.27 -11.89
N LEU A 123 9.13 -13.18 -11.55
CA LEU A 123 8.11 -14.01 -12.19
C LEU A 123 7.76 -13.53 -13.60
N THR A 124 8.03 -12.26 -13.91
CA THR A 124 7.68 -11.63 -15.19
C THR A 124 8.86 -11.01 -15.92
N ASN A 125 10.01 -10.89 -15.25
CA ASN A 125 11.24 -10.35 -15.81
C ASN A 125 12.40 -11.34 -15.59
N SER A 126 12.81 -12.03 -16.65
CA SER A 126 13.88 -13.05 -16.61
C SER A 126 15.27 -12.48 -16.25
N ASN A 127 15.47 -11.17 -16.35
CA ASN A 127 16.71 -10.52 -15.97
C ASN A 127 16.83 -10.26 -14.46
N ALA A 128 15.72 -10.36 -13.73
CA ALA A 128 15.68 -10.17 -12.30
C ALA A 128 15.90 -11.50 -11.55
N LYS A 129 16.51 -11.43 -10.37
CA LYS A 129 16.78 -12.59 -9.52
C LYS A 129 16.12 -12.41 -8.15
N PHE A 130 15.48 -13.45 -7.63
CA PHE A 130 14.89 -13.45 -6.29
C PHE A 130 15.86 -13.04 -5.18
N SER A 131 17.11 -13.53 -5.24
CA SER A 131 18.14 -13.17 -4.26
C SER A 131 18.44 -11.68 -4.24
N THR A 132 18.52 -11.04 -5.40
CA THR A 132 18.77 -9.60 -5.53
C THR A 132 17.58 -8.80 -4.97
N GLN A 133 16.35 -9.21 -5.28
CA GLN A 133 15.15 -8.58 -4.74
C GLN A 133 15.10 -8.70 -3.21
N LEU A 134 15.41 -9.88 -2.68
CA LEU A 134 15.43 -10.10 -1.23
C LEU A 134 16.49 -9.25 -0.52
N ILE A 135 17.68 -9.13 -1.09
CA ILE A 135 18.74 -8.24 -0.56
C ILE A 135 18.23 -6.78 -0.55
N GLY A 136 17.60 -6.33 -1.63
CA GLY A 136 17.01 -5.00 -1.72
C GLY A 136 15.97 -4.75 -0.63
N ILE A 137 15.03 -5.68 -0.46
CA ILE A 137 13.98 -5.62 0.57
C ILE A 137 14.60 -5.50 1.97
N ILE A 138 15.56 -6.37 2.30
CA ILE A 138 16.19 -6.38 3.62
C ILE A 138 16.99 -5.09 3.85
N SER A 139 17.77 -4.65 2.87
CA SER A 139 18.62 -3.47 3.00
C SER A 139 17.79 -2.19 3.17
N ILE A 140 16.78 -2.00 2.31
CA ILE A 140 15.90 -0.82 2.39
C ILE A 140 15.04 -0.90 3.65
N GLY A 141 14.49 -2.08 3.96
CA GLY A 141 13.69 -2.29 5.16
C GLY A 141 14.46 -1.97 6.44
N ALA A 142 15.70 -2.46 6.56
CA ALA A 142 16.56 -2.16 7.71
C ALA A 142 16.89 -0.67 7.79
N PHE A 143 17.25 -0.04 6.68
CA PHE A 143 17.55 1.38 6.64
C PHE A 143 16.34 2.24 7.09
N VAL A 144 15.17 1.98 6.50
CA VAL A 144 13.95 2.74 6.82
C VAL A 144 13.53 2.51 8.26
N LEU A 145 13.57 1.25 8.74
CA LEU A 145 13.21 0.93 10.13
C LEU A 145 14.10 1.69 11.13
N ILE A 146 15.42 1.63 10.95
CA ILE A 146 16.38 2.28 11.85
C ILE A 146 16.22 3.80 11.83
N THR A 147 16.16 4.39 10.63
CA THR A 147 16.07 5.86 10.49
C THR A 147 14.73 6.38 10.98
N SER A 148 13.62 5.71 10.70
CA SER A 148 12.30 6.07 11.22
C SER A 148 12.23 5.95 12.73
N PHE A 149 12.81 4.89 13.31
CA PHE A 149 12.87 4.72 14.77
C PHE A 149 13.62 5.89 15.43
N ILE A 150 14.80 6.24 14.90
CA ILE A 150 15.59 7.38 15.43
C ILE A 150 14.80 8.67 15.32
N LEU A 151 14.18 8.92 14.14
CA LEU A 151 13.41 10.13 13.91
C LEU A 151 12.22 10.24 14.86
N TRP A 152 11.39 9.21 14.94
CA TRP A 152 10.20 9.23 15.79
C TRP A 152 10.52 9.28 17.27
N PHE A 153 11.61 8.60 17.69
CA PHE A 153 12.07 8.71 19.09
C PHE A 153 12.52 10.12 19.42
N THR A 154 13.24 10.78 18.51
CA THR A 154 13.67 12.17 18.67
C THR A 154 12.48 13.13 18.75
N VAL A 155 11.51 13.00 17.82
CA VAL A 155 10.28 13.82 17.82
C VAL A 155 9.50 13.61 19.11
N LYS A 156 9.35 12.35 19.56
CA LYS A 156 8.69 12.03 20.83
C LYS A 156 9.35 12.69 22.03
N ALA A 157 10.69 12.69 22.07
CA ALA A 157 11.44 13.25 23.18
C ALA A 157 11.41 14.78 23.23
N VAL A 158 11.31 15.45 22.07
CA VAL A 158 11.41 16.92 21.96
C VAL A 158 10.03 17.58 21.95
N LEU A 159 9.08 17.03 21.19
CA LEU A 159 7.77 17.65 20.95
C LEU A 159 6.59 16.88 21.57
N GLY A 160 6.81 15.59 21.89
CA GLY A 160 5.69 14.68 22.12
C GLY A 160 5.06 14.24 20.79
N ILE A 161 4.38 13.08 20.79
CA ILE A 161 3.71 12.54 19.61
C ILE A 161 2.30 12.03 19.89
N ARG A 162 1.79 12.30 21.10
CA ARG A 162 0.48 11.83 21.49
C ARG A 162 -0.23 12.87 22.37
N LEU A 163 -1.50 13.02 22.15
CA LEU A 163 -2.39 13.79 23.00
C LEU A 163 -2.55 13.10 24.37
N SER A 164 -2.95 13.86 25.38
CA SER A 164 -3.38 13.30 26.65
C SER A 164 -4.68 12.51 26.49
N GLU A 165 -4.97 11.64 27.44
CA GLU A 165 -6.19 10.82 27.41
C GLU A 165 -7.47 11.69 27.42
N GLU A 166 -7.42 12.83 28.08
CA GLU A 166 -8.55 13.78 28.11
C GLU A 166 -8.75 14.46 26.75
N GLU A 167 -7.66 14.91 26.13
CA GLU A 167 -7.69 15.54 24.80
C GLU A 167 -8.12 14.54 23.70
N GLU A 168 -7.71 13.27 23.79
CA GLU A 168 -8.18 12.23 22.87
C GLU A 168 -9.69 12.00 23.00
N LYS A 169 -10.24 12.04 24.22
CA LYS A 169 -11.70 11.91 24.45
C LYS A 169 -12.49 13.13 23.98
N ASP A 170 -11.91 14.33 24.08
CA ASP A 170 -12.55 15.58 23.66
C ASP A 170 -12.51 15.79 22.13
N GLY A 171 -11.59 15.11 21.48
CA GLY A 171 -11.37 15.12 20.03
C GLY A 171 -10.12 15.91 19.62
N SER A 172 -9.27 15.29 18.84
CA SER A 172 -8.01 15.89 18.35
C SER A 172 -8.24 17.09 17.43
N ASP A 173 -9.32 17.09 16.67
CA ASP A 173 -9.73 18.20 15.82
C ASP A 173 -10.02 19.47 16.64
N LYS A 174 -10.71 19.34 17.77
CA LYS A 174 -10.97 20.46 18.67
C LYS A 174 -9.70 20.92 19.40
N THR A 175 -8.90 19.98 19.88
CA THR A 175 -7.72 20.27 20.71
C THR A 175 -6.59 20.89 19.89
N GLU A 176 -6.29 20.35 18.70
CA GLU A 176 -5.17 20.79 17.87
C GLU A 176 -5.53 21.92 16.91
N ILE A 177 -6.76 21.90 16.37
CA ILE A 177 -7.18 22.82 15.31
C ILE A 177 -8.20 23.86 15.83
N GLY A 178 -8.85 23.57 16.97
CA GLY A 178 -9.88 24.44 17.55
C GLY A 178 -11.21 24.40 16.81
N LEU A 179 -11.40 23.47 15.88
CA LEU A 179 -12.60 23.30 15.06
C LEU A 179 -13.09 21.85 15.18
N ARG A 180 -14.40 21.66 15.22
CA ARG A 180 -15.02 20.33 15.17
C ARG A 180 -15.26 19.93 13.74
N SER A 181 -14.86 18.71 13.38
CA SER A 181 -15.03 18.16 12.03
C SER A 181 -16.50 17.95 11.67
N TYR A 182 -17.35 17.66 12.68
CA TYR A 182 -18.78 17.39 12.52
C TYR A 182 -19.60 18.14 13.55
N PRO A 183 -19.72 19.49 13.43
CA PRO A 183 -20.42 20.31 14.44
C PRO A 183 -21.91 19.98 14.57
N GLU A 184 -22.53 19.39 13.56
CA GLU A 184 -23.93 18.95 13.55
C GLU A 184 -24.21 17.71 14.42
N PHE A 185 -23.19 16.95 14.82
CA PHE A 185 -23.34 15.76 15.67
C PHE A 185 -23.02 16.04 17.16
N ILE A 186 -23.16 17.27 17.60
CA ILE A 186 -22.97 17.62 19.01
C ILE A 186 -24.21 17.16 19.77
N SER A 187 -24.08 16.12 20.57
CA SER A 187 -25.06 15.70 21.58
C SER A 187 -24.77 16.36 22.93
#